data_c2981ae0bb936ba7ee2db7c574b1011e
#
_entry.id   c2981ae0bb936ba7ee2db7c574b1011e
#
_cell.length_a   1.000
_cell.length_b   1.000
_cell.length_c   1.000
_cell.angle_alpha   90.00
_cell.angle_beta   90.00
_cell.angle_gamma   90.00
#
_symmetry.space_group_name_H-M   'P 1'
#
loop_
_entity.id
_entity.type
_entity.pdbx_description
1 polymer ?
#
loop_
_entity_poly.entity_id
_entity_poly.type
_entity_poly.pdbx_seq_one_letter_code
_entity_poly.pdbx_strand_id
1 'polypeptide(L)'
;MLTICTQVPSEFQTQVPSFANPPTLTMAVTDFIARLKARTSTPSDADLGMDAGIQAVFSDAPAGIPGNQHLESPELAMAYLKSIYGPLKRHYDWFRRTQRGQIKQYARTARSRTEAYRWRGRSQMHVLTSGMDDYPRGPPHAGELHLDLISWMGYFTKTMKDIAGFVGETEDEASFIEIEKAIVQNLDGN
;
A
#
# COMPACT_ATOMS: atom_id res chain seq x y z
N MET A 1 16.68 7.49 26.19
CA MET A 1 16.35 7.50 24.74
C MET A 1 17.59 7.63 23.83
N LEU A 2 18.79 7.47 24.35
CA LEU A 2 20.07 7.67 23.62
C LEU A 2 20.78 6.37 23.22
N THR A 3 20.31 5.21 23.69
CA THR A 3 21.04 3.95 23.54
C THR A 3 20.75 3.19 22.24
N ILE A 4 19.69 3.54 21.53
CA ILE A 4 19.27 2.84 20.28
C ILE A 4 20.08 3.32 19.07
N CYS A 5 20.50 4.59 19.05
CA CYS A 5 21.24 5.15 17.92
C CYS A 5 22.67 4.62 17.72
N THR A 6 23.26 3.99 18.75
CA THR A 6 24.64 3.50 18.65
C THR A 6 24.79 2.14 17.97
N GLN A 7 23.68 1.43 17.76
CA GLN A 7 23.67 0.11 17.09
C GLN A 7 23.37 0.19 15.59
N VAL A 8 22.95 1.36 15.10
CA VAL A 8 22.62 1.58 13.69
C VAL A 8 23.81 2.28 13.01
N PRO A 9 24.34 1.74 11.90
CA PRO A 9 25.38 2.41 11.12
C PRO A 9 25.00 3.85 10.77
N SER A 10 25.97 4.76 10.75
CA SER A 10 25.73 6.21 10.61
C SER A 10 24.99 6.59 9.32
N GLU A 11 25.21 5.84 8.25
CA GLU A 11 24.52 6.04 6.96
C GLU A 11 23.00 5.78 7.03
N PHE A 12 22.53 4.99 7.99
CA PHE A 12 21.10 4.69 8.19
C PHE A 12 20.45 5.52 9.29
N GLN A 13 21.21 6.33 10.01
CA GLN A 13 20.66 7.17 11.08
C GLN A 13 19.96 8.42 10.53
N THR A 14 20.38 8.89 9.36
CA THR A 14 19.80 10.08 8.74
C THR A 14 18.46 9.77 8.09
N GLN A 15 17.41 10.42 8.57
CA GLN A 15 16.08 10.35 7.96
C GLN A 15 15.98 11.32 6.79
N VAL A 16 15.66 10.81 5.60
CA VAL A 16 15.43 11.63 4.41
C VAL A 16 13.94 11.72 4.15
N PRO A 17 13.32 12.92 4.21
CA PRO A 17 11.86 13.07 4.17
C PRO A 17 11.16 12.56 2.91
N SER A 18 11.89 12.29 1.83
CA SER A 18 11.36 11.76 0.58
C SER A 18 11.64 10.27 0.35
N PHE A 19 12.32 9.59 1.27
CA PHE A 19 12.59 8.17 1.14
C PHE A 19 11.44 7.38 1.75
N ALA A 20 10.85 6.49 0.96
CA ALA A 20 9.70 5.68 1.34
C ALA A 20 10.10 4.21 1.46
N ASN A 21 9.61 3.53 2.48
CA ASN A 21 9.62 2.07 2.55
C ASN A 21 8.28 1.53 2.05
N PRO A 22 8.20 0.23 1.69
CA PRO A 22 6.94 -0.38 1.27
C PRO A 22 5.81 -0.12 2.27
N PRO A 23 4.60 0.25 1.82
CA PRO A 23 3.48 0.59 2.70
C PRO A 23 2.80 -0.67 3.28
N THR A 24 3.56 -1.52 3.97
CA THR A 24 3.12 -2.83 4.47
C THR A 24 1.96 -2.75 5.46
N LEU A 25 1.78 -1.62 6.15
CA LEU A 25 0.63 -1.39 7.02
C LEU A 25 -0.71 -1.56 6.28
N THR A 26 -0.73 -1.28 4.98
CA THR A 26 -1.93 -1.45 4.15
C THR A 26 -2.40 -2.90 4.09
N MET A 27 -1.48 -3.87 4.24
CA MET A 27 -1.84 -5.29 4.26
C MET A 27 -2.73 -5.64 5.45
N ALA A 28 -2.37 -5.16 6.64
CA ALA A 28 -3.19 -5.38 7.85
C ALA A 28 -4.56 -4.72 7.72
N VAL A 29 -4.63 -3.52 7.13
CA VAL A 29 -5.90 -2.81 6.91
C VAL A 29 -6.77 -3.55 5.88
N THR A 30 -6.17 -4.04 4.81
CA THR A 30 -6.89 -4.82 3.78
C THR A 30 -7.45 -6.12 4.36
N ASP A 31 -6.66 -6.85 5.15
CA ASP A 31 -7.11 -8.07 5.83
C ASP A 31 -8.28 -7.77 6.79
N PHE A 32 -8.16 -6.70 7.57
CA PHE A 32 -9.27 -6.27 8.45
C PHE A 32 -10.56 -6.01 7.67
N ILE A 33 -10.48 -5.27 6.55
CA ILE A 33 -11.64 -5.00 5.69
C ILE A 33 -12.20 -6.29 5.08
N ALA A 34 -11.35 -7.19 4.62
CA ALA A 34 -11.76 -8.47 4.06
C ALA A 34 -12.55 -9.31 5.08
N ARG A 35 -12.07 -9.36 6.33
CA ARG A 35 -12.76 -10.04 7.43
C ARG A 35 -14.11 -9.40 7.77
N LEU A 36 -14.21 -8.07 7.72
CA LEU A 36 -15.50 -7.38 7.91
C LEU A 36 -16.48 -7.74 6.79
N LYS A 37 -16.04 -7.73 5.53
CA LYS A 37 -16.87 -8.11 4.36
C LYS A 37 -17.34 -9.55 4.47
N ALA A 38 -16.46 -10.49 4.82
CA ALA A 38 -16.81 -11.91 4.97
C ALA A 38 -17.87 -12.17 6.04
N ARG A 39 -17.93 -11.34 7.08
CA ARG A 39 -18.96 -11.46 8.14
C ARG A 39 -20.31 -10.87 7.76
N THR A 40 -20.33 -9.91 6.84
CA THR A 40 -21.56 -9.28 6.35
C THR A 40 -22.18 -10.03 5.17
N SER A 41 -21.39 -10.88 4.49
CA SER A 41 -21.88 -11.72 3.40
C SER A 41 -22.57 -12.97 3.95
N THR A 42 -23.79 -13.24 3.51
CA THR A 42 -24.43 -14.54 3.74
C THR A 42 -23.66 -15.65 3.02
N PRO A 43 -23.68 -16.93 3.48
CA PRO A 43 -22.81 -18.01 2.98
C PRO A 43 -22.94 -18.40 1.50
N SER A 44 -23.75 -17.72 0.70
CA SER A 44 -23.98 -18.04 -0.72
C SER A 44 -22.95 -17.46 -1.71
N ASP A 45 -22.07 -16.55 -1.27
CA ASP A 45 -21.08 -15.89 -2.14
C ASP A 45 -19.64 -16.25 -1.79
N ALA A 46 -19.40 -17.48 -1.35
CA ALA A 46 -18.10 -17.98 -0.96
C ALA A 46 -17.26 -18.45 -2.18
N ASP A 47 -17.09 -17.58 -3.18
CA ASP A 47 -16.07 -17.79 -4.23
C ASP A 47 -15.20 -16.53 -4.38
N LEU A 48 -14.44 -16.26 -3.34
CA LEU A 48 -13.33 -15.30 -3.42
C LEU A 48 -12.04 -16.05 -3.13
N GLY A 49 -11.33 -16.43 -4.21
CA GLY A 49 -10.03 -17.05 -4.19
C GLY A 49 -8.97 -16.20 -3.46
N MET A 50 -9.14 -16.06 -2.18
CA MET A 50 -8.09 -15.62 -1.26
C MET A 50 -7.26 -16.84 -0.92
N ASP A 51 -5.99 -16.76 -1.19
CA ASP A 51 -4.99 -17.80 -0.94
C ASP A 51 -5.16 -18.38 0.48
N ALA A 52 -5.53 -19.65 0.56
CA ALA A 52 -5.72 -20.40 1.81
C ALA A 52 -4.48 -20.35 2.74
N GLY A 53 -3.29 -20.03 2.18
CA GLY A 53 -2.05 -19.86 2.93
C GLY A 53 -2.04 -18.65 3.86
N ILE A 54 -2.71 -17.54 3.48
CA ILE A 54 -2.79 -16.34 4.32
C ILE A 54 -3.81 -16.55 5.45
N GLN A 55 -4.91 -17.25 5.18
CA GLN A 55 -5.90 -17.58 6.21
C GLN A 55 -5.33 -18.48 7.31
N ALA A 56 -4.46 -19.42 6.97
CA ALA A 56 -3.86 -20.34 7.94
C ALA A 56 -2.94 -19.63 8.95
N VAL A 57 -2.24 -18.59 8.55
CA VAL A 57 -1.33 -17.84 9.44
C VAL A 57 -2.10 -17.01 10.49
N PHE A 58 -3.35 -16.64 10.21
CA PHE A 58 -4.17 -15.81 11.11
C PHE A 58 -5.31 -16.56 11.80
N SER A 59 -5.55 -17.84 11.46
CA SER A 59 -6.63 -18.64 12.04
C SER A 59 -6.31 -19.19 13.43
N ASP A 60 -5.06 -19.25 13.82
CA ASP A 60 -4.59 -19.77 15.14
C ASP A 60 -4.49 -18.69 16.22
N ALA A 61 -5.13 -17.53 16.05
CA ALA A 61 -5.22 -16.57 17.15
C ALA A 61 -6.07 -17.15 18.28
N PRO A 62 -5.52 -17.34 19.49
CA PRO A 62 -6.26 -17.96 20.58
C PRO A 62 -7.54 -17.16 20.87
N ALA A 63 -8.63 -17.88 21.07
CA ALA A 63 -9.91 -17.31 21.51
C ALA A 63 -9.67 -16.50 22.80
N GLY A 64 -9.92 -15.19 22.74
CA GLY A 64 -9.78 -14.31 23.90
C GLY A 64 -8.77 -13.15 23.74
N ILE A 65 -8.17 -12.96 22.56
CA ILE A 65 -7.37 -11.74 22.32
C ILE A 65 -8.30 -10.53 22.24
N PRO A 66 -8.03 -9.44 23.00
CA PRO A 66 -8.85 -8.23 22.98
C PRO A 66 -9.03 -7.55 21.59
N GLY A 67 -8.27 -7.97 20.59
CA GLY A 67 -8.32 -7.44 19.22
C GLY A 67 -9.58 -7.82 18.41
N ASN A 68 -10.34 -8.83 18.80
CA ASN A 68 -11.52 -9.28 18.03
C ASN A 68 -12.74 -8.36 18.20
N GLN A 69 -12.77 -7.49 19.20
CA GLN A 69 -13.91 -6.60 19.46
C GLN A 69 -14.32 -5.75 18.26
N HIS A 70 -13.35 -5.27 17.49
CA HIS A 70 -13.60 -4.46 16.29
C HIS A 70 -14.16 -5.29 15.12
N LEU A 71 -13.92 -6.59 15.11
CA LEU A 71 -14.52 -7.48 14.12
C LEU A 71 -15.95 -7.92 14.55
N GLU A 72 -16.23 -7.92 15.84
CA GLU A 72 -17.52 -8.37 16.40
C GLU A 72 -18.56 -7.26 16.44
N SER A 73 -18.14 -5.98 16.56
CA SER A 73 -19.01 -4.81 16.57
C SER A 73 -18.83 -3.97 15.31
N PRO A 74 -19.87 -3.89 14.44
CA PRO A 74 -19.84 -3.01 13.26
C PRO A 74 -19.60 -1.53 13.61
N GLU A 75 -20.10 -1.07 14.76
CA GLU A 75 -19.92 0.31 15.22
C GLU A 75 -18.46 0.59 15.57
N LEU A 76 -17.80 -0.34 16.28
CA LEU A 76 -16.38 -0.22 16.61
C LEU A 76 -15.51 -0.33 15.36
N ALA A 77 -15.83 -1.22 14.44
CA ALA A 77 -15.16 -1.33 13.16
C ALA A 77 -15.24 -0.04 12.35
N MET A 78 -16.42 0.54 12.24
CA MET A 78 -16.67 1.80 11.55
C MET A 78 -15.92 2.96 12.22
N ALA A 79 -15.98 3.06 13.54
CA ALA A 79 -15.27 4.09 14.31
C ALA A 79 -13.76 4.00 14.10
N TYR A 80 -13.22 2.77 14.11
CA TYR A 80 -11.80 2.51 13.83
C TYR A 80 -11.42 2.93 12.42
N LEU A 81 -12.15 2.47 11.39
CA LEU A 81 -11.87 2.84 9.99
C LEU A 81 -11.92 4.35 9.78
N LYS A 82 -12.91 5.04 10.35
CA LYS A 82 -12.99 6.51 10.32
C LYS A 82 -11.77 7.17 10.98
N SER A 83 -11.29 6.62 12.09
CA SER A 83 -10.15 7.19 12.81
C SER A 83 -8.83 7.10 12.03
N ILE A 84 -8.63 6.00 11.29
CA ILE A 84 -7.40 5.77 10.52
C ILE A 84 -7.46 6.33 9.10
N TYR A 85 -8.64 6.63 8.56
CA TYR A 85 -8.82 7.07 7.16
C TYR A 85 -8.00 8.32 6.84
N GLY A 86 -8.16 9.38 7.60
CA GLY A 86 -7.45 10.65 7.37
C GLY A 86 -5.92 10.51 7.44
N PRO A 87 -5.34 9.91 8.49
CA PRO A 87 -3.91 9.60 8.55
C PRO A 87 -3.41 8.77 7.37
N LEU A 88 -4.16 7.73 6.99
CA LEU A 88 -3.76 6.84 5.91
C LEU A 88 -3.84 7.54 4.54
N LYS A 89 -4.86 8.37 4.32
CA LYS A 89 -4.97 9.21 3.11
C LYS A 89 -3.79 10.17 2.99
N ARG A 90 -3.38 10.84 4.08
CA ARG A 90 -2.19 11.70 4.08
C ARG A 90 -0.92 10.92 3.70
N HIS A 91 -0.76 9.69 4.20
CA HIS A 91 0.35 8.82 3.87
C HIS A 91 0.32 8.41 2.39
N TYR A 92 -0.84 8.03 1.87
CA TYR A 92 -1.07 7.74 0.46
C TYR A 92 -0.71 8.93 -0.45
N ASP A 93 -1.21 10.12 -0.13
CA ASP A 93 -0.93 11.34 -0.89
C ASP A 93 0.55 11.73 -0.82
N TRP A 94 1.20 11.47 0.31
CA TRP A 94 2.63 11.67 0.46
C TRP A 94 3.43 10.73 -0.48
N PHE A 95 3.06 9.46 -0.58
CA PHE A 95 3.65 8.53 -1.55
C PHE A 95 3.46 9.04 -2.98
N ARG A 96 2.25 9.37 -3.37
CA ARG A 96 1.95 9.89 -4.72
C ARG A 96 2.76 11.13 -5.05
N ARG A 97 2.94 12.02 -4.10
CA ARG A 97 3.71 13.25 -4.30
C ARG A 97 5.21 13.01 -4.36
N THR A 98 5.76 12.20 -3.45
CA THR A 98 7.21 12.04 -3.28
C THR A 98 7.81 10.99 -4.21
N GLN A 99 7.08 9.91 -4.50
CA GLN A 99 7.57 8.79 -5.28
C GLN A 99 7.14 8.83 -6.75
N ARG A 100 6.54 9.91 -7.21
CA ARG A 100 6.08 10.02 -8.60
C ARG A 100 7.26 9.93 -9.57
N GLY A 101 7.12 9.07 -10.59
CA GLY A 101 8.01 8.94 -11.73
C GLY A 101 7.57 9.79 -12.93
N GLN A 102 8.30 9.72 -14.03
CA GLN A 102 8.06 10.51 -15.23
C GLN A 102 7.70 9.58 -16.40
N ILE A 103 6.46 9.62 -16.87
CA ILE A 103 6.03 8.88 -18.07
C ILE A 103 6.19 9.73 -19.33
N LYS A 104 5.86 11.02 -19.25
CA LYS A 104 5.81 11.91 -20.43
C LYS A 104 7.16 12.16 -21.08
N GLN A 105 8.24 11.97 -20.35
CA GLN A 105 9.60 12.05 -20.85
C GLN A 105 10.07 10.64 -21.26
N TYR A 106 11.13 10.57 -22.04
CA TYR A 106 11.76 9.31 -22.47
C TYR A 106 10.95 8.46 -23.46
N ALA A 107 10.06 9.10 -24.26
CA ALA A 107 9.29 8.46 -25.34
C ALA A 107 8.51 7.18 -24.94
N ARG A 108 8.08 7.08 -23.69
CA ARG A 108 7.31 5.92 -23.21
C ARG A 108 5.90 5.94 -23.72
N THR A 109 5.44 4.80 -24.21
CA THR A 109 4.06 4.53 -24.53
C THR A 109 3.41 3.86 -23.30
N ALA A 110 2.62 4.59 -22.54
CA ALA A 110 1.81 4.05 -21.47
C ALA A 110 0.34 4.40 -21.74
N ARG A 111 -0.57 3.51 -21.43
CA ARG A 111 -2.02 3.75 -21.61
C ARG A 111 -2.52 4.87 -20.72
N SER A 112 -2.06 4.90 -19.47
CA SER A 112 -2.26 6.03 -18.56
C SER A 112 -0.97 6.84 -18.42
N ARG A 113 -1.09 8.17 -18.45
CA ARG A 113 0.03 9.10 -18.29
C ARG A 113 0.15 9.69 -16.88
N THR A 114 -0.64 9.19 -15.95
CA THR A 114 -0.75 9.78 -14.61
C THR A 114 -0.07 8.97 -13.53
N GLU A 115 -0.08 7.65 -13.64
CA GLU A 115 0.35 6.75 -12.57
C GLU A 115 1.64 6.02 -12.96
N ALA A 116 2.76 6.60 -12.53
CA ALA A 116 4.08 6.01 -12.65
C ALA A 116 4.89 6.36 -11.42
N TYR A 117 5.66 5.39 -10.90
CA TYR A 117 6.30 5.51 -9.61
C TYR A 117 7.76 5.11 -9.66
N ARG A 118 8.55 5.80 -8.84
CA ARG A 118 9.98 5.59 -8.70
C ARG A 118 10.36 5.76 -7.24
N TRP A 119 10.98 4.74 -6.65
CA TRP A 119 11.58 4.86 -5.34
C TRP A 119 12.61 5.98 -5.29
N ARG A 120 12.57 6.78 -4.23
CA ARG A 120 13.67 7.68 -3.88
C ARG A 120 14.73 6.92 -3.08
N GLY A 121 15.92 7.49 -2.91
CA GLY A 121 17.01 6.80 -2.22
C GLY A 121 17.78 5.83 -3.10
N ARG A 122 17.75 6.04 -4.42
CA ARG A 122 18.48 5.26 -5.39
C ARG A 122 20.00 5.48 -5.24
N SER A 123 20.74 4.42 -4.94
CA SER A 123 22.18 4.34 -5.06
C SER A 123 22.58 3.83 -6.45
N GLN A 124 23.88 3.67 -6.70
CA GLN A 124 24.33 3.19 -8.01
C GLN A 124 23.84 1.78 -8.33
N MET A 125 23.80 0.90 -7.34
CA MET A 125 23.46 -0.53 -7.54
C MET A 125 22.12 -0.93 -6.93
N HIS A 126 21.59 -0.18 -5.96
CA HIS A 126 20.49 -0.60 -5.14
C HIS A 126 19.46 0.50 -4.88
N VAL A 127 18.28 0.08 -4.49
CA VAL A 127 17.25 0.92 -3.86
C VAL A 127 16.90 0.27 -2.53
N LEU A 128 17.72 0.49 -1.50
CA LEU A 128 17.55 -0.14 -0.18
C LEU A 128 16.18 0.16 0.42
N THR A 129 15.65 1.35 0.18
CA THR A 129 14.31 1.76 0.67
C THR A 129 13.17 0.89 0.15
N SER A 130 13.36 0.15 -0.97
CA SER A 130 12.34 -0.75 -1.52
C SER A 130 12.12 -2.02 -0.69
N GLY A 131 13.01 -2.35 0.23
CA GLY A 131 13.03 -3.62 0.94
C GLY A 131 13.51 -4.81 0.10
N MET A 132 14.02 -4.55 -1.12
CA MET A 132 14.57 -5.55 -2.04
C MET A 132 16.08 -5.35 -2.15
N ASP A 133 16.78 -5.48 -1.03
CA ASP A 133 18.19 -5.11 -0.89
C ASP A 133 19.10 -5.98 -1.76
N ASP A 134 18.78 -7.26 -1.88
CA ASP A 134 19.55 -8.24 -2.66
C ASP A 134 19.23 -8.20 -4.17
N TYR A 135 18.30 -7.35 -4.59
CA TYR A 135 17.94 -7.22 -6.00
C TYR A 135 18.79 -6.13 -6.66
N PRO A 136 19.81 -6.49 -7.45
CA PRO A 136 20.66 -5.51 -8.10
C PRO A 136 19.87 -4.73 -9.17
N ARG A 137 20.00 -3.44 -9.16
CA ARG A 137 19.40 -2.53 -10.15
C ARG A 137 20.49 -2.14 -11.17
N GLY A 138 20.09 -1.95 -12.42
CA GLY A 138 20.97 -1.38 -13.43
C GLY A 138 21.47 0.02 -13.07
N PRO A 139 22.31 0.67 -13.89
CA PRO A 139 22.76 2.02 -13.64
C PRO A 139 21.59 2.99 -13.44
N PRO A 140 21.67 3.95 -12.49
CA PRO A 140 20.62 4.92 -12.27
C PRO A 140 20.28 5.71 -13.52
N HIS A 141 19.00 5.83 -13.83
CA HIS A 141 18.51 6.60 -14.97
C HIS A 141 17.38 7.53 -14.54
N ALA A 142 17.36 8.77 -15.05
CA ALA A 142 16.36 9.75 -14.66
C ALA A 142 14.92 9.33 -14.98
N GLY A 143 14.73 8.50 -16.04
CA GLY A 143 13.46 7.93 -16.45
C GLY A 143 13.15 6.56 -15.82
N GLU A 144 13.90 6.11 -14.83
CA GLU A 144 13.65 4.83 -14.16
C GLU A 144 12.26 4.80 -13.52
N LEU A 145 11.54 3.68 -13.69
CA LEU A 145 10.27 3.38 -13.05
C LEU A 145 10.38 2.01 -12.41
N HIS A 146 9.71 1.81 -11.28
CA HIS A 146 9.82 0.59 -10.50
C HIS A 146 8.49 -0.16 -10.47
N LEU A 147 8.50 -1.38 -11.00
CA LEU A 147 7.33 -2.28 -11.07
C LEU A 147 6.82 -2.64 -9.68
N ASP A 148 7.73 -2.92 -8.75
CA ASP A 148 7.41 -3.21 -7.36
C ASP A 148 6.65 -2.04 -6.71
N LEU A 149 7.08 -0.81 -6.96
CA LEU A 149 6.43 0.36 -6.38
C LEU A 149 5.05 0.65 -6.99
N ILE A 150 4.87 0.49 -8.30
CA ILE A 150 3.54 0.66 -8.89
C ILE A 150 2.57 -0.42 -8.40
N SER A 151 3.05 -1.64 -8.15
CA SER A 151 2.26 -2.72 -7.55
C SER A 151 1.85 -2.37 -6.11
N TRP A 152 2.76 -1.84 -5.30
CA TRP A 152 2.45 -1.33 -3.96
C TRP A 152 1.43 -0.19 -4.01
N MET A 153 1.57 0.72 -4.96
CA MET A 153 0.62 1.83 -5.12
C MET A 153 -0.75 1.36 -5.59
N GLY A 154 -0.83 0.35 -6.44
CA GLY A 154 -2.09 -0.30 -6.81
C GLY A 154 -2.78 -0.92 -5.60
N TYR A 155 -2.03 -1.67 -4.81
CA TYR A 155 -2.54 -2.26 -3.58
C TYR A 155 -3.01 -1.20 -2.57
N PHE A 156 -2.21 -0.15 -2.37
CA PHE A 156 -2.58 0.96 -1.48
C PHE A 156 -3.83 1.69 -1.98
N THR A 157 -3.93 1.95 -3.29
CA THR A 157 -5.11 2.60 -3.90
C THR A 157 -6.37 1.77 -3.68
N LYS A 158 -6.28 0.44 -3.87
CA LYS A 158 -7.38 -0.48 -3.59
C LYS A 158 -7.82 -0.41 -2.12
N THR A 159 -6.85 -0.42 -1.20
CA THR A 159 -7.14 -0.29 0.24
C THR A 159 -7.86 1.02 0.55
N MET A 160 -7.37 2.15 0.00
CA MET A 160 -7.99 3.46 0.20
C MET A 160 -9.40 3.53 -0.37
N LYS A 161 -9.63 2.96 -1.56
CA LYS A 161 -10.95 2.82 -2.17
C LYS A 161 -11.90 2.06 -1.24
N ASP A 162 -11.46 0.90 -0.77
CA ASP A 162 -12.27 0.05 0.10
C ASP A 162 -12.65 0.75 1.41
N ILE A 163 -11.72 1.48 2.05
CA ILE A 163 -12.03 2.26 3.25
C ILE A 163 -12.98 3.41 2.92
N ALA A 164 -12.73 4.16 1.84
CA ALA A 164 -13.56 5.30 1.45
C ALA A 164 -15.02 4.85 1.27
N GLY A 165 -15.25 3.72 0.59
CA GLY A 165 -16.59 3.13 0.46
C GLY A 165 -17.20 2.76 1.82
N PHE A 166 -16.43 2.19 2.76
CA PHE A 166 -16.92 1.85 4.10
C PHE A 166 -17.30 3.08 4.94
N VAL A 167 -16.47 4.14 4.90
CA VAL A 167 -16.71 5.33 5.73
C VAL A 167 -17.64 6.35 5.07
N GLY A 168 -18.04 6.12 3.81
CA GLY A 168 -18.96 6.96 3.07
C GLY A 168 -18.35 8.17 2.39
N GLU A 169 -17.03 8.15 2.13
CA GLU A 169 -16.30 9.21 1.41
C GLU A 169 -16.39 8.97 -0.11
N THR A 170 -17.57 9.23 -0.67
CA THR A 170 -17.94 8.86 -2.05
C THR A 170 -17.10 9.55 -3.13
N GLU A 171 -16.70 10.81 -2.93
CA GLU A 171 -15.84 11.55 -3.87
C GLU A 171 -14.43 10.95 -3.91
N ASP A 172 -13.90 10.61 -2.74
CA ASP A 172 -12.60 9.95 -2.62
C ASP A 172 -12.65 8.54 -3.22
N GLU A 173 -13.70 7.78 -2.96
CA GLU A 173 -13.90 6.45 -3.54
C GLU A 173 -13.88 6.51 -5.07
N ALA A 174 -14.64 7.42 -5.67
CA ALA A 174 -14.65 7.63 -7.12
C ALA A 174 -13.26 7.99 -7.66
N SER A 175 -12.54 8.86 -6.96
CA SER A 175 -11.16 9.22 -7.32
C SER A 175 -10.22 8.02 -7.27
N PHE A 176 -10.30 7.18 -6.23
CA PHE A 176 -9.46 5.99 -6.10
C PHE A 176 -9.79 4.94 -7.17
N ILE A 177 -11.04 4.80 -7.59
CA ILE A 177 -11.44 3.93 -8.72
C ILE A 177 -10.70 4.34 -9.99
N GLU A 178 -10.68 5.62 -10.33
CA GLU A 178 -9.98 6.11 -11.53
C GLU A 178 -8.46 5.94 -11.44
N ILE A 179 -7.88 6.15 -10.27
CA ILE A 179 -6.44 5.93 -10.05
C ILE A 179 -6.09 4.43 -10.17
N GLU A 180 -6.87 3.55 -9.55
CA GLU A 180 -6.67 2.09 -9.64
C GLU A 180 -6.73 1.63 -11.10
N LYS A 181 -7.73 2.08 -11.84
CA LYS A 181 -7.88 1.80 -13.27
C LYS A 181 -6.66 2.26 -14.08
N ALA A 182 -6.15 3.47 -13.80
CA ALA A 182 -4.96 3.99 -14.47
C ALA A 182 -3.70 3.17 -14.15
N ILE A 183 -3.56 2.69 -12.91
CA ILE A 183 -2.46 1.80 -12.51
C ILE A 183 -2.55 0.46 -13.24
N VAL A 184 -3.71 -0.18 -13.24
CA VAL A 184 -3.95 -1.46 -13.94
C VAL A 184 -3.66 -1.33 -15.43
N GLN A 185 -4.14 -0.27 -16.08
CA GLN A 185 -3.84 -0.01 -17.48
C GLN A 185 -2.35 0.09 -17.80
N ASN A 186 -1.55 0.59 -16.86
CA ASN A 186 -0.11 0.69 -17.03
C ASN A 186 0.61 -0.63 -16.77
N LEU A 187 0.04 -1.51 -15.95
CA LEU A 187 0.59 -2.86 -15.71
C LEU A 187 0.27 -3.81 -16.86
N ASP A 188 -0.95 -3.75 -17.42
CA ASP A 188 -1.41 -4.65 -18.49
C ASP A 188 -0.93 -4.23 -19.89
N GLY A 189 -0.39 -3.05 -20.01
CA GLY A 189 -0.07 -2.42 -21.30
C GLY A 189 1.35 -2.64 -21.83
N ASN A 190 2.14 -3.49 -21.17
CA ASN A 190 3.52 -3.81 -21.58
C ASN A 190 3.61 -5.15 -22.27
#